data_7bed6f08241ef38df7d5d1ffe710ce96
#
_entry.id   7bed6f08241ef38df7d5d1ffe710ce96
#
_cell.length_a   1.000
_cell.length_b   1.000
_cell.length_c   1.000
_cell.angle_alpha   90.00
_cell.angle_beta   90.00
_cell.angle_gamma   90.00
#
_symmetry.space_group_name_H-M   'P 1'
#
loop_
_entity.id
_entity.type
_entity.pdbx_description
1 polymer ?
#
loop_
_entity_poly.entity_id
_entity_poly.type
_entity_poly.pdbx_seq_one_letter_code
_entity_poly.pdbx_strand_id
1 'polypeptide(L)'
;MKMFGVAAIVLAALASPPQSVTYEVYAVQFGSAPYAVKNLVAGADGDRMVDIAFTVWVAKGGGRTVLVDAGFYRDKFIQQWKPQHYVKPSAALTAGLGIRPEEVTDIIISHSHWDHLDGADLFPKATIHIQKDEYEYYIGPQGEVLHRGGVDADDAKMMAALKTEGRVRVIDGDAQDVAPGITVYTGGKHTFASQYAGVATRRGVVVLASDNAYLYENLEKHLAIAQTLDAASNLAAQSRMLQLAASPALVVPGHDPAVFVRFPAPGNGVARIDR
;
A
#
# COMPACT_ATOMS: atom_id res chain seq x y z
N MET A 1 -20.83 -9.83 -74.46
CA MET A 1 -19.72 -9.57 -73.56
C MET A 1 -20.31 -9.45 -72.13
N LYS A 2 -20.15 -10.45 -71.31
CA LYS A 2 -20.63 -10.41 -69.90
C LYS A 2 -19.46 -10.07 -69.00
N MET A 3 -19.46 -8.92 -68.36
CA MET A 3 -18.47 -8.47 -67.37
C MET A 3 -18.83 -9.15 -66.00
N PHE A 4 -17.97 -9.97 -65.51
CA PHE A 4 -18.01 -10.46 -64.14
C PHE A 4 -17.31 -9.47 -63.20
N GLY A 5 -18.06 -8.84 -62.32
CA GLY A 5 -17.51 -8.02 -61.25
C GLY A 5 -17.00 -8.90 -60.11
N VAL A 6 -15.73 -8.79 -59.75
CA VAL A 6 -15.13 -9.41 -58.59
C VAL A 6 -15.36 -8.51 -57.37
N ALA A 7 -16.19 -8.95 -56.44
CA ALA A 7 -16.37 -8.27 -55.17
C ALA A 7 -15.21 -8.64 -54.24
N ALA A 8 -14.40 -7.68 -53.86
CA ALA A 8 -13.36 -7.84 -52.84
C ALA A 8 -13.98 -7.77 -51.43
N ILE A 9 -13.96 -8.89 -50.72
CA ILE A 9 -14.35 -8.93 -49.31
C ILE A 9 -13.17 -8.42 -48.47
N VAL A 10 -13.31 -7.23 -47.90
CA VAL A 10 -12.36 -6.69 -46.90
C VAL A 10 -12.70 -7.30 -45.55
N LEU A 11 -11.91 -8.27 -45.10
CA LEU A 11 -11.97 -8.75 -43.72
C LEU A 11 -11.38 -7.67 -42.79
N ALA A 12 -12.23 -6.98 -42.07
CA ALA A 12 -11.80 -6.15 -40.95
C ALA A 12 -11.34 -7.06 -39.79
N ALA A 13 -10.06 -7.06 -39.50
CA ALA A 13 -9.52 -7.73 -38.32
C ALA A 13 -10.05 -6.99 -37.07
N LEU A 14 -10.95 -7.65 -36.34
CA LEU A 14 -11.37 -7.18 -35.02
C LEU A 14 -10.17 -7.24 -34.10
N ALA A 15 -9.61 -6.08 -33.73
CA ALA A 15 -8.60 -5.99 -32.70
C ALA A 15 -9.21 -6.49 -31.37
N SER A 16 -8.59 -7.50 -30.78
CA SER A 16 -8.98 -7.99 -29.45
C SER A 16 -8.89 -6.80 -28.47
N PRO A 17 -9.87 -6.65 -27.55
CA PRO A 17 -9.77 -5.60 -26.53
C PRO A 17 -8.45 -5.76 -25.74
N PRO A 18 -7.82 -4.66 -25.35
CA PRO A 18 -6.59 -4.72 -24.58
C PRO A 18 -6.82 -5.55 -23.31
N GLN A 19 -5.99 -6.57 -23.13
CA GLN A 19 -6.08 -7.46 -21.97
C GLN A 19 -5.85 -6.60 -20.71
N SER A 20 -6.80 -6.61 -19.77
CA SER A 20 -6.66 -5.85 -18.52
C SER A 20 -5.41 -6.31 -17.76
N VAL A 21 -4.58 -5.37 -17.36
CA VAL A 21 -3.36 -5.67 -16.59
C VAL A 21 -3.76 -6.22 -15.23
N THR A 22 -3.22 -7.36 -14.87
CA THR A 22 -3.39 -7.97 -13.54
C THR A 22 -2.05 -8.20 -12.87
N TYR A 23 -2.06 -8.19 -11.53
CA TYR A 23 -0.88 -8.30 -10.70
C TYR A 23 -0.93 -9.53 -9.82
N GLU A 24 0.24 -10.08 -9.52
CA GLU A 24 0.48 -10.93 -8.37
C GLU A 24 0.67 -10.02 -7.16
N VAL A 25 0.00 -10.31 -6.04
CA VAL A 25 0.05 -9.47 -4.83
C VAL A 25 0.65 -10.25 -3.68
N TYR A 26 1.66 -9.65 -3.03
CA TYR A 26 2.37 -10.25 -1.92
C TYR A 26 2.43 -9.30 -0.73
N ALA A 27 2.42 -9.87 0.48
CA ALA A 27 2.86 -9.22 1.70
C ALA A 27 4.26 -9.72 2.05
N VAL A 28 5.16 -8.82 2.43
CA VAL A 28 6.51 -9.15 2.90
C VAL A 28 6.70 -8.54 4.28
N GLN A 29 6.74 -9.40 5.29
CA GLN A 29 7.01 -9.01 6.66
C GLN A 29 8.49 -8.74 6.84
N PHE A 30 8.84 -7.59 7.41
CA PHE A 30 10.22 -7.21 7.69
C PHE A 30 10.52 -7.06 9.20
N GLY A 31 9.52 -7.26 10.05
CA GLY A 31 9.64 -7.27 11.50
C GLY A 31 8.29 -7.42 12.18
N SER A 32 8.29 -7.49 13.50
CA SER A 32 7.07 -7.48 14.33
C SER A 32 7.36 -6.81 15.67
N ALA A 33 6.32 -6.33 16.35
CA ALA A 33 6.44 -5.80 17.71
C ALA A 33 5.16 -6.06 18.53
N PRO A 34 5.27 -6.32 19.84
CA PRO A 34 4.09 -6.40 20.69
C PRO A 34 3.42 -5.03 20.80
N TYR A 35 2.12 -5.00 20.58
CA TYR A 35 1.34 -3.77 20.64
C TYR A 35 -0.03 -3.99 21.26
N ALA A 36 -0.53 -3.00 22.01
CA ALA A 36 -1.82 -3.11 22.68
C ALA A 36 -2.97 -2.95 21.69
N VAL A 37 -3.89 -3.91 21.64
CA VAL A 37 -5.02 -3.89 20.69
C VAL A 37 -5.92 -2.67 20.88
N LYS A 38 -6.02 -2.14 22.10
CA LYS A 38 -6.75 -0.88 22.38
C LYS A 38 -6.25 0.33 21.58
N ASN A 39 -5.00 0.31 21.11
CA ASN A 39 -4.43 1.35 20.26
C ASN A 39 -4.69 1.09 18.75
N LEU A 40 -5.24 -0.07 18.40
CA LEU A 40 -5.52 -0.48 17.03
C LEU A 40 -7.02 -0.51 16.73
N VAL A 41 -7.83 -0.95 17.70
CA VAL A 41 -9.27 -1.13 17.55
C VAL A 41 -9.98 -0.28 18.59
N ALA A 42 -10.83 0.63 18.14
CA ALA A 42 -11.60 1.50 19.03
C ALA A 42 -12.54 0.68 19.92
N GLY A 43 -12.48 0.93 21.23
CA GLY A 43 -13.32 0.23 22.21
C GLY A 43 -12.84 -1.20 22.55
N ALA A 44 -11.67 -1.61 22.10
CA ALA A 44 -11.11 -2.92 22.49
C ALA A 44 -10.68 -2.92 23.96
N ASP A 45 -10.85 -4.08 24.62
CA ASP A 45 -10.50 -4.29 26.03
C ASP A 45 -8.99 -4.09 26.29
N GLY A 46 -8.67 -3.53 27.49
CA GLY A 46 -7.44 -2.84 27.82
C GLY A 46 -6.14 -3.64 27.77
N ASP A 47 -6.14 -4.96 28.00
CA ASP A 47 -4.91 -5.73 28.26
C ASP A 47 -4.52 -6.68 27.13
N ARG A 48 -5.32 -6.74 26.07
CA ARG A 48 -5.06 -7.63 24.94
C ARG A 48 -3.88 -7.09 24.11
N MET A 49 -2.89 -7.95 23.88
CA MET A 49 -1.72 -7.66 23.06
C MET A 49 -1.78 -8.45 21.76
N VAL A 50 -1.15 -7.94 20.73
CA VAL A 50 -0.89 -8.60 19.46
C VAL A 50 0.54 -8.27 19.00
N ASP A 51 1.22 -9.22 18.38
CA ASP A 51 2.48 -8.93 17.70
C ASP A 51 2.14 -8.35 16.32
N ILE A 52 2.09 -7.02 16.20
CA ILE A 52 1.84 -6.37 14.92
C ILE A 52 2.92 -6.74 13.91
N ALA A 53 2.52 -6.95 12.66
CA ALA A 53 3.45 -7.18 11.57
C ALA A 53 3.84 -5.85 10.92
N PHE A 54 5.15 -5.59 10.80
CA PHE A 54 5.66 -4.56 9.91
C PHE A 54 5.80 -5.15 8.51
N THR A 55 5.05 -4.61 7.57
CA THR A 55 4.82 -5.21 6.26
C THR A 55 4.98 -4.18 5.15
N VAL A 56 5.63 -4.59 4.05
CA VAL A 56 5.53 -3.90 2.76
C VAL A 56 4.75 -4.80 1.79
N TRP A 57 3.93 -4.19 0.96
CA TRP A 57 3.09 -4.90 0.01
C TRP A 57 3.69 -4.79 -1.39
N VAL A 58 3.61 -5.84 -2.17
CA VAL A 58 4.18 -5.88 -3.53
C VAL A 58 3.10 -6.27 -4.52
N ALA A 59 2.89 -5.45 -5.55
CA ALA A 59 2.13 -5.79 -6.73
C ALA A 59 3.07 -5.95 -7.92
N LYS A 60 3.19 -7.18 -8.47
CA LYS A 60 4.09 -7.50 -9.60
C LYS A 60 3.29 -7.90 -10.82
N GLY A 61 3.37 -7.13 -11.90
CA GLY A 61 2.62 -7.38 -13.15
C GLY A 61 2.76 -6.23 -14.13
N GLY A 62 2.36 -6.43 -15.38
CA GLY A 62 2.38 -5.38 -16.39
C GLY A 62 3.74 -4.72 -16.63
N GLY A 63 4.84 -5.43 -16.39
CA GLY A 63 6.20 -4.88 -16.49
C GLY A 63 6.58 -3.97 -15.31
N ARG A 64 5.81 -3.95 -14.22
CA ARG A 64 6.03 -3.12 -13.02
C ARG A 64 6.20 -3.97 -11.77
N THR A 65 6.95 -3.41 -10.84
CA THR A 65 7.02 -3.84 -9.43
C THR A 65 6.64 -2.65 -8.57
N VAL A 66 5.42 -2.66 -8.06
CA VAL A 66 4.85 -1.57 -7.29
C VAL A 66 4.80 -1.95 -5.81
N LEU A 67 5.37 -1.12 -4.94
CA LEU A 67 5.19 -1.26 -3.50
C LEU A 67 4.00 -0.44 -3.02
N VAL A 68 3.31 -0.94 -2.01
CA VAL A 68 2.48 -0.12 -1.14
C VAL A 68 3.16 -0.09 0.21
N ASP A 69 3.51 1.11 0.63
CA ASP A 69 4.40 1.44 1.73
C ASP A 69 5.84 0.94 1.56
N ALA A 70 6.78 1.59 2.23
CA ALA A 70 8.21 1.35 2.09
C ALA A 70 8.87 0.81 3.38
N GLY A 71 8.11 0.79 4.50
CA GLY A 71 8.63 0.40 5.79
C GLY A 71 9.60 1.42 6.38
N PHE A 72 10.43 0.97 7.32
CA PHE A 72 11.42 1.80 7.99
C PHE A 72 12.77 1.12 8.10
N TYR A 73 13.85 1.92 8.27
CA TYR A 73 15.21 1.37 8.43
C TYR A 73 16.13 2.22 9.28
N ARG A 74 15.76 3.45 9.66
CA ARG A 74 16.63 4.31 10.47
C ARG A 74 16.74 3.79 11.90
N ASP A 75 17.97 3.81 12.44
CA ASP A 75 18.32 3.27 13.75
C ASP A 75 17.43 3.79 14.88
N LYS A 76 17.01 5.06 14.83
CA LYS A 76 16.14 5.65 15.85
C LYS A 76 14.82 4.88 16.01
N PHE A 77 14.20 4.43 14.92
CA PHE A 77 12.96 3.66 14.96
C PHE A 77 13.22 2.22 15.44
N ILE A 78 14.33 1.62 14.97
CA ILE A 78 14.74 0.29 15.40
C ILE A 78 15.01 0.28 16.91
N GLN A 79 15.69 1.30 17.44
CA GLN A 79 15.98 1.43 18.87
C GLN A 79 14.73 1.70 19.70
N GLN A 80 13.79 2.49 19.17
CA GLN A 80 12.54 2.83 19.86
C GLN A 80 11.58 1.64 19.92
N TRP A 81 11.38 0.96 18.80
CA TRP A 81 10.38 -0.10 18.68
C TRP A 81 10.91 -1.49 18.95
N LYS A 82 12.25 -1.70 18.88
CA LYS A 82 12.95 -2.98 19.09
C LYS A 82 12.26 -4.14 18.38
N PRO A 83 12.01 -4.00 17.05
CA PRO A 83 11.23 -4.99 16.34
C PRO A 83 11.90 -6.35 16.38
N GLN A 84 11.09 -7.39 16.60
CA GLN A 84 11.52 -8.78 16.56
C GLN A 84 11.72 -9.20 15.10
N HIS A 85 12.71 -10.07 14.86
CA HIS A 85 13.02 -10.62 13.53
C HIS A 85 13.21 -9.54 12.44
N TYR A 86 13.68 -8.37 12.85
CA TYR A 86 13.83 -7.23 11.94
C TYR A 86 14.85 -7.52 10.84
N VAL A 87 14.43 -7.22 9.60
CA VAL A 87 15.27 -7.19 8.41
C VAL A 87 14.95 -5.90 7.66
N LYS A 88 15.96 -5.18 7.16
CA LYS A 88 15.71 -3.98 6.36
C LYS A 88 14.71 -4.27 5.23
N PRO A 89 13.67 -3.45 4.97
CA PRO A 89 12.63 -3.74 3.98
C PRO A 89 13.15 -4.18 2.61
N SER A 90 14.16 -3.49 2.07
CA SER A 90 14.79 -3.84 0.80
C SER A 90 15.47 -5.21 0.82
N ALA A 91 16.07 -5.60 1.93
CA ALA A 91 16.68 -6.93 2.09
C ALA A 91 15.61 -8.01 2.27
N ALA A 92 14.51 -7.72 2.96
CA ALA A 92 13.38 -8.64 3.09
C ALA A 92 12.74 -8.93 1.71
N LEU A 93 12.56 -7.92 0.87
CA LEU A 93 12.09 -8.09 -0.52
C LEU A 93 13.02 -8.98 -1.34
N THR A 94 14.33 -8.76 -1.23
CA THR A 94 15.31 -9.56 -1.97
C THR A 94 15.32 -11.01 -1.48
N ALA A 95 15.29 -11.22 -0.16
CA ALA A 95 15.29 -12.56 0.42
C ALA A 95 13.98 -13.34 0.16
N GLY A 96 12.84 -12.65 0.25
CA GLY A 96 11.53 -13.29 0.15
C GLY A 96 11.03 -13.49 -1.28
N LEU A 97 11.32 -12.54 -2.18
CA LEU A 97 10.77 -12.52 -3.54
C LEU A 97 11.83 -12.43 -4.64
N GLY A 98 13.12 -12.34 -4.31
CA GLY A 98 14.20 -12.15 -5.27
C GLY A 98 14.16 -10.77 -5.94
N ILE A 99 13.44 -9.80 -5.39
CA ILE A 99 13.28 -8.45 -5.95
C ILE A 99 14.41 -7.58 -5.41
N ARG A 100 15.24 -7.06 -6.31
CA ARG A 100 16.28 -6.09 -5.95
C ARG A 100 15.66 -4.68 -5.83
N PRO A 101 16.23 -3.80 -4.99
CA PRO A 101 15.73 -2.43 -4.82
C PRO A 101 15.59 -1.65 -6.13
N GLU A 102 16.49 -1.86 -7.09
CA GLU A 102 16.51 -1.19 -8.40
C GLU A 102 15.40 -1.67 -9.35
N GLU A 103 14.72 -2.77 -9.01
CA GLU A 103 13.62 -3.34 -9.81
C GLU A 103 12.26 -2.79 -9.39
N VAL A 104 12.20 -2.08 -8.25
CA VAL A 104 10.99 -1.38 -7.82
C VAL A 104 10.78 -0.15 -8.70
N THR A 105 9.65 -0.11 -9.37
CA THR A 105 9.31 0.97 -10.32
C THR A 105 8.51 2.09 -9.70
N ASP A 106 7.66 1.75 -8.73
CA ASP A 106 6.74 2.67 -8.08
C ASP A 106 6.59 2.31 -6.60
N ILE A 107 6.35 3.32 -5.76
CA ILE A 107 5.95 3.17 -4.36
C ILE A 107 4.71 4.01 -4.14
N ILE A 108 3.64 3.41 -3.64
CA ILE A 108 2.46 4.10 -3.17
C ILE A 108 2.61 4.26 -1.66
N ILE A 109 2.78 5.48 -1.17
CA ILE A 109 2.79 5.77 0.25
C ILE A 109 1.35 6.00 0.70
N SER A 110 0.88 5.13 1.58
CA SER A 110 -0.48 5.20 2.11
C SER A 110 -0.69 6.45 2.97
N HIS A 111 0.30 6.80 3.77
CA HIS A 111 0.35 7.98 4.63
C HIS A 111 1.78 8.24 5.11
N SER A 112 2.01 9.37 5.76
CA SER A 112 3.35 9.88 6.07
C SER A 112 3.96 9.41 7.39
N HIS A 113 3.37 8.43 8.10
CA HIS A 113 4.01 7.87 9.29
C HIS A 113 5.31 7.13 8.94
N TRP A 114 6.23 7.14 9.89
CA TRP A 114 7.60 6.65 9.74
C TRP A 114 7.69 5.18 9.31
N ASP A 115 6.79 4.32 9.80
CA ASP A 115 6.81 2.87 9.49
C ASP A 115 6.23 2.52 8.11
N HIS A 116 5.74 3.51 7.38
CA HIS A 116 5.28 3.42 5.99
C HIS A 116 6.18 4.18 5.02
N LEU A 117 6.81 5.28 5.48
CA LEU A 117 7.48 6.24 4.61
C LEU A 117 9.01 6.17 4.66
N ASP A 118 9.62 5.88 5.85
CA ASP A 118 11.06 6.00 6.11
C ASP A 118 11.94 5.23 5.12
N GLY A 119 11.46 4.09 4.60
CA GLY A 119 12.20 3.27 3.64
C GLY A 119 12.09 3.71 2.17
N ALA A 120 11.47 4.83 1.84
CA ALA A 120 11.22 5.21 0.44
C ALA A 120 12.51 5.46 -0.37
N ASP A 121 13.58 5.93 0.26
CA ASP A 121 14.88 6.15 -0.37
C ASP A 121 15.70 4.87 -0.60
N LEU A 122 15.29 3.73 -0.03
CA LEU A 122 15.92 2.43 -0.27
C LEU A 122 15.74 1.93 -1.72
N PHE A 123 14.82 2.53 -2.48
CA PHE A 123 14.43 2.10 -3.81
C PHE A 123 14.77 3.17 -4.87
N PRO A 124 16.01 3.22 -5.37
CA PRO A 124 16.57 4.39 -6.05
C PRO A 124 15.90 4.75 -7.38
N LYS A 125 15.19 3.81 -8.01
CA LYS A 125 14.53 4.04 -9.31
C LYS A 125 13.00 4.24 -9.19
N ALA A 126 12.46 4.08 -8.00
CA ALA A 126 11.02 4.16 -7.80
C ALA A 126 10.49 5.60 -7.90
N THR A 127 9.36 5.75 -8.58
CA THR A 127 8.50 6.92 -8.47
C THR A 127 7.60 6.76 -7.24
N ILE A 128 7.55 7.77 -6.39
CA ILE A 128 6.80 7.74 -5.13
C ILE A 128 5.48 8.49 -5.33
N HIS A 129 4.38 7.83 -5.00
CA HIS A 129 3.02 8.34 -5.14
C HIS A 129 2.40 8.54 -3.76
N ILE A 130 2.00 9.78 -3.45
CA ILE A 130 1.38 10.16 -2.16
C ILE A 130 0.25 11.15 -2.42
N GLN A 131 -0.79 11.15 -1.60
CA GLN A 131 -1.84 12.16 -1.71
C GLN A 131 -1.26 13.56 -1.56
N LYS A 132 -1.70 14.48 -2.42
CA LYS A 132 -1.27 15.89 -2.42
C LYS A 132 -1.52 16.53 -1.07
N ASP A 133 -2.75 16.37 -0.56
CA ASP A 133 -3.16 16.94 0.72
C ASP A 133 -2.37 16.35 1.90
N GLU A 134 -1.96 15.07 1.84
CA GLU A 134 -1.10 14.45 2.86
C GLU A 134 0.29 15.09 2.83
N TYR A 135 0.89 15.15 1.65
CA TYR A 135 2.21 15.72 1.46
C TYR A 135 2.25 17.19 1.88
N GLU A 136 1.35 18.02 1.32
CA GLU A 136 1.34 19.48 1.54
C GLU A 136 0.93 19.87 2.96
N TYR A 137 0.14 19.04 3.65
CA TYR A 137 -0.22 19.28 5.04
C TYR A 137 0.95 19.03 6.00
N TYR A 138 1.75 17.98 5.78
CA TYR A 138 2.81 17.61 6.73
C TYR A 138 4.20 18.12 6.35
N ILE A 139 4.50 18.28 5.06
CA ILE A 139 5.87 18.49 4.55
C ILE A 139 5.95 19.82 3.82
N GLY A 140 6.74 20.73 4.39
CA GLY A 140 7.02 22.02 3.77
C GLY A 140 8.02 21.94 2.62
N PRO A 141 8.18 23.03 1.85
CA PRO A 141 8.99 23.05 0.63
C PRO A 141 10.47 22.69 0.84
N GLN A 142 11.00 22.90 2.04
CA GLN A 142 12.40 22.61 2.39
C GLN A 142 12.51 21.36 3.31
N GLY A 143 11.43 20.60 3.47
CA GLY A 143 11.36 19.41 4.32
C GLY A 143 11.16 19.73 5.80
N GLU A 144 10.65 20.92 6.13
CA GLU A 144 10.18 21.23 7.47
C GLU A 144 8.86 20.50 7.78
N VAL A 145 8.71 20.07 9.02
CA VAL A 145 7.46 19.48 9.50
C VAL A 145 6.47 20.60 9.81
N LEU A 146 5.40 20.72 9.03
CA LEU A 146 4.37 21.75 9.18
C LEU A 146 3.38 21.41 10.30
N HIS A 147 3.00 20.15 10.42
CA HIS A 147 2.06 19.66 11.44
C HIS A 147 2.62 18.42 12.13
N ARG A 148 2.57 18.42 13.48
CA ARG A 148 3.07 17.31 14.29
C ARG A 148 2.16 16.08 14.21
N GLY A 149 2.74 14.91 14.45
CA GLY A 149 2.00 13.65 14.58
C GLY A 149 1.72 12.92 13.27
N GLY A 150 2.20 13.43 12.13
CA GLY A 150 2.01 12.79 10.84
C GLY A 150 3.31 12.34 10.16
N VAL A 151 4.41 13.08 10.35
CA VAL A 151 5.69 12.79 9.69
C VAL A 151 6.86 13.02 10.63
N ASP A 152 7.89 12.19 10.50
CA ASP A 152 9.18 12.43 11.16
C ASP A 152 10.01 13.49 10.42
N ALA A 153 10.84 14.22 11.16
CA ALA A 153 11.60 15.34 10.60
C ALA A 153 12.66 14.92 9.56
N ASP A 154 13.27 13.74 9.71
CA ASP A 154 14.22 13.24 8.72
C ASP A 154 13.50 12.70 7.48
N ASP A 155 12.32 12.11 7.66
CA ASP A 155 11.47 11.63 6.56
C ASP A 155 10.90 12.80 5.75
N ALA A 156 10.50 13.90 6.42
CA ALA A 156 10.06 15.11 5.74
C ALA A 156 11.17 15.69 4.85
N LYS A 157 12.41 15.76 5.37
CA LYS A 157 13.58 16.21 4.59
C LYS A 157 13.89 15.28 3.43
N MET A 158 13.85 13.96 3.66
CA MET A 158 14.06 12.95 2.62
C MET A 158 13.02 13.12 1.50
N MET A 159 11.74 13.24 1.84
CA MET A 159 10.68 13.39 0.85
C MET A 159 10.78 14.69 0.06
N ALA A 160 11.18 15.80 0.67
CA ALA A 160 11.44 17.06 -0.02
C ALA A 160 12.62 16.94 -1.00
N ALA A 161 13.70 16.25 -0.61
CA ALA A 161 14.83 15.97 -1.48
C ALA A 161 14.41 15.10 -2.68
N LEU A 162 13.68 13.99 -2.44
CA LEU A 162 13.16 13.12 -3.49
C LEU A 162 12.18 13.84 -4.43
N LYS A 163 11.40 14.79 -3.92
CA LYS A 163 10.55 15.65 -4.75
C LYS A 163 11.36 16.58 -5.65
N THR A 164 12.46 17.15 -5.13
CA THR A 164 13.38 17.98 -5.90
C THR A 164 14.07 17.17 -7.01
N GLU A 165 14.34 15.89 -6.77
CA GLU A 165 14.86 14.94 -7.78
C GLU A 165 13.81 14.52 -8.83
N GLY A 166 12.56 14.97 -8.70
CA GLY A 166 11.46 14.60 -9.60
C GLY A 166 10.90 13.19 -9.36
N ARG A 167 11.22 12.56 -8.23
CA ARG A 167 10.81 11.20 -7.87
C ARG A 167 9.46 11.15 -7.14
N VAL A 168 8.94 12.25 -6.61
CA VAL A 168 7.65 12.29 -5.92
C VAL A 168 6.57 12.84 -6.83
N ARG A 169 5.52 12.05 -7.02
CA ARG A 169 4.27 12.44 -7.69
C ARG A 169 3.17 12.59 -6.64
N VAL A 170 2.65 13.80 -6.49
CA VAL A 170 1.46 14.03 -5.68
C VAL A 170 0.21 13.64 -6.46
N ILE A 171 -0.69 12.93 -5.81
CA ILE A 171 -1.97 12.48 -6.35
C ILE A 171 -3.04 13.42 -5.82
N ASP A 172 -3.84 14.00 -6.70
CA ASP A 172 -4.88 14.95 -6.33
C ASP A 172 -6.25 14.26 -6.35
N GLY A 173 -6.73 13.91 -5.17
CA GLY A 173 -8.08 13.41 -4.96
C GLY A 173 -8.24 11.90 -5.02
N ASP A 174 -9.50 11.51 -5.11
CA ASP A 174 -9.98 10.15 -4.94
C ASP A 174 -10.00 9.35 -6.25
N ALA A 175 -9.93 8.00 -6.14
CA ALA A 175 -10.06 7.05 -7.26
C ALA A 175 -9.10 7.36 -8.43
N GLN A 176 -7.82 7.62 -8.13
CA GLN A 176 -6.81 7.95 -9.11
C GLN A 176 -5.98 6.73 -9.50
N ASP A 177 -5.79 6.53 -10.80
CA ASP A 177 -4.94 5.45 -11.30
C ASP A 177 -3.46 5.82 -11.18
N VAL A 178 -2.69 4.99 -10.49
CA VAL A 178 -1.23 5.06 -10.41
C VAL A 178 -0.58 4.33 -11.58
N ALA A 179 -1.15 3.19 -11.94
CA ALA A 179 -0.77 2.38 -13.08
C ALA A 179 -2.01 1.61 -13.60
N PRO A 180 -2.01 1.12 -14.85
CA PRO A 180 -3.10 0.28 -15.35
C PRO A 180 -3.38 -0.89 -14.39
N GLY A 181 -4.58 -0.92 -13.80
CA GLY A 181 -4.99 -1.94 -12.83
C GLY A 181 -4.58 -1.68 -11.37
N ILE A 182 -4.03 -0.51 -11.05
CA ILE A 182 -3.77 -0.05 -9.68
C ILE A 182 -4.36 1.33 -9.49
N THR A 183 -5.38 1.42 -8.64
CA THR A 183 -6.08 2.66 -8.31
C THR A 183 -5.91 2.95 -6.81
N VAL A 184 -5.64 4.20 -6.47
CA VAL A 184 -5.63 4.65 -5.07
C VAL A 184 -6.90 5.41 -4.74
N TYR A 185 -7.33 5.28 -3.50
CA TYR A 185 -8.56 5.87 -2.98
C TYR A 185 -8.24 6.66 -1.72
N THR A 186 -8.96 7.77 -1.50
CA THR A 186 -8.86 8.52 -0.24
C THR A 186 -9.29 7.65 0.93
N GLY A 187 -8.52 7.67 2.00
CA GLY A 187 -8.68 6.84 3.16
C GLY A 187 -9.59 7.44 4.24
N GLY A 188 -9.58 6.82 5.40
CA GLY A 188 -10.46 7.10 6.52
C GLY A 188 -9.86 7.98 7.60
N LYS A 189 -9.06 8.99 7.24
CA LYS A 189 -8.55 9.97 8.20
C LYS A 189 -7.71 9.37 9.35
N HIS A 190 -6.93 8.35 9.06
CA HIS A 190 -5.87 7.90 9.97
C HIS A 190 -4.84 9.02 10.17
N THR A 191 -4.39 9.62 9.07
CA THR A 191 -3.71 10.90 9.00
C THR A 191 -4.59 11.91 8.25
N PHE A 192 -4.07 13.11 7.95
CA PHE A 192 -4.86 14.17 7.32
C PHE A 192 -5.49 13.73 5.99
N ALA A 193 -4.74 13.05 5.15
CA ALA A 193 -5.21 12.55 3.84
C ALA A 193 -4.62 11.18 3.49
N SER A 194 -4.70 10.22 4.42
CA SER A 194 -4.30 8.84 4.14
C SER A 194 -5.04 8.25 2.93
N GLN A 195 -4.41 7.30 2.25
CA GLN A 195 -4.98 6.58 1.11
C GLN A 195 -4.82 5.06 1.28
N TYR A 196 -5.54 4.30 0.46
CA TYR A 196 -5.39 2.86 0.30
C TYR A 196 -5.40 2.48 -1.17
N ALA A 197 -4.91 1.29 -1.51
CA ALA A 197 -4.76 0.86 -2.89
C ALA A 197 -5.69 -0.30 -3.25
N GLY A 198 -6.34 -0.23 -4.40
CA GLY A 198 -7.01 -1.34 -5.07
C GLY A 198 -6.13 -1.87 -6.19
N VAL A 199 -5.87 -3.17 -6.20
CA VAL A 199 -5.00 -3.83 -7.17
C VAL A 199 -5.78 -4.91 -7.93
N ALA A 200 -5.85 -4.79 -9.24
CA ALA A 200 -6.48 -5.79 -10.10
C ALA A 200 -5.65 -7.07 -10.15
N THR A 201 -6.26 -8.18 -9.81
CA THR A 201 -5.67 -9.52 -9.86
C THR A 201 -6.53 -10.47 -10.68
N ARG A 202 -6.05 -11.69 -10.91
CA ARG A 202 -6.87 -12.74 -11.55
C ARG A 202 -8.09 -13.17 -10.71
N ARG A 203 -8.07 -12.90 -9.40
CA ARG A 203 -9.20 -13.13 -8.48
C ARG A 203 -10.14 -11.93 -8.34
N GLY A 204 -9.89 -10.86 -9.10
CA GLY A 204 -10.56 -9.57 -8.96
C GLY A 204 -9.72 -8.59 -8.13
N VAL A 205 -10.35 -7.56 -7.60
CA VAL A 205 -9.63 -6.50 -6.88
C VAL A 205 -9.25 -6.97 -5.48
N VAL A 206 -7.94 -6.85 -5.17
CA VAL A 206 -7.39 -6.91 -3.81
C VAL A 206 -7.29 -5.47 -3.31
N VAL A 207 -7.76 -5.21 -2.10
CA VAL A 207 -7.63 -3.90 -1.43
C VAL A 207 -6.58 -4.00 -0.34
N LEU A 208 -5.53 -3.19 -0.45
CA LEU A 208 -4.48 -3.04 0.55
C LEU A 208 -4.83 -1.82 1.41
N ALA A 209 -5.40 -2.09 2.58
CA ALA A 209 -6.00 -1.07 3.44
C ALA A 209 -4.97 -0.18 4.15
N SER A 210 -3.74 -0.67 4.35
CA SER A 210 -2.77 -0.03 5.24
C SER A 210 -3.45 0.35 6.58
N ASP A 211 -3.14 1.48 7.17
CA ASP A 211 -3.65 1.89 8.49
C ASP A 211 -5.09 2.39 8.49
N ASN A 212 -5.80 2.30 7.37
CA ASN A 212 -7.26 2.49 7.37
C ASN A 212 -8.00 1.30 8.04
N ALA A 213 -7.32 0.16 8.18
CA ALA A 213 -7.69 -0.98 9.03
C ALA A 213 -6.40 -1.64 9.53
N TYR A 214 -6.15 -1.63 10.82
CA TYR A 214 -4.95 -2.25 11.41
C TYR A 214 -5.03 -3.76 11.43
N LEU A 215 -6.18 -4.29 11.85
CA LEU A 215 -6.45 -5.70 12.05
C LEU A 215 -7.72 -6.12 11.30
N TYR A 216 -7.83 -7.40 10.98
CA TYR A 216 -9.09 -7.97 10.45
C TYR A 216 -10.27 -7.69 11.38
N GLU A 217 -10.03 -7.57 12.68
CA GLU A 217 -11.05 -7.24 13.66
C GLU A 217 -11.75 -5.89 13.35
N ASN A 218 -11.02 -4.88 12.84
CA ASN A 218 -11.62 -3.63 12.39
C ASN A 218 -12.66 -3.89 11.28
N LEU A 219 -12.30 -4.71 10.30
CA LEU A 219 -13.14 -5.02 9.13
C LEU A 219 -14.30 -5.97 9.48
N GLU A 220 -14.01 -7.05 10.22
CA GLU A 220 -14.98 -8.10 10.54
C GLU A 220 -16.06 -7.64 11.51
N LYS A 221 -15.70 -6.76 12.46
CA LYS A 221 -16.64 -6.20 13.43
C LYS A 221 -17.12 -4.80 13.08
N HIS A 222 -16.62 -4.23 11.97
CA HIS A 222 -16.87 -2.85 11.56
C HIS A 222 -16.61 -1.85 12.71
N LEU A 223 -15.41 -1.94 13.28
CA LEU A 223 -14.94 -1.06 14.34
C LEU A 223 -13.90 -0.09 13.76
N ALA A 224 -14.01 1.18 14.13
CA ALA A 224 -13.02 2.16 13.72
C ALA A 224 -11.63 1.79 14.27
N ILE A 225 -10.59 2.21 13.59
CA ILE A 225 -9.25 2.19 14.16
C ILE A 225 -9.19 3.15 15.35
N ALA A 226 -8.40 2.80 16.38
CA ALA A 226 -8.30 3.64 17.57
C ALA A 226 -7.58 4.97 17.32
N GLN A 227 -6.65 4.97 16.35
CA GLN A 227 -5.87 6.16 15.99
C GLN A 227 -6.39 6.77 14.68
N THR A 228 -7.54 7.42 14.74
CA THR A 228 -8.12 8.15 13.61
C THR A 228 -8.53 9.56 14.02
N LEU A 229 -8.41 10.49 13.09
CA LEU A 229 -8.88 11.88 13.26
C LEU A 229 -10.42 11.99 13.13
N ASP A 230 -11.06 10.99 12.49
CA ASP A 230 -12.50 10.94 12.24
C ASP A 230 -12.98 9.48 12.11
N ALA A 231 -13.60 8.97 13.17
CA ALA A 231 -14.09 7.60 13.21
C ALA A 231 -15.19 7.31 12.17
N ALA A 232 -16.07 8.28 11.89
CA ALA A 232 -17.13 8.09 10.89
C ALA A 232 -16.53 7.97 9.48
N SER A 233 -15.55 8.80 9.15
CA SER A 233 -14.79 8.71 7.91
C SER A 233 -14.06 7.36 7.79
N ASN A 234 -13.47 6.87 8.87
CA ASN A 234 -12.77 5.58 8.87
C ASN A 234 -13.74 4.41 8.61
N LEU A 235 -14.90 4.38 9.26
CA LEU A 235 -15.92 3.35 9.03
C LEU A 235 -16.49 3.41 7.60
N ALA A 236 -16.68 4.61 7.04
CA ALA A 236 -17.08 4.78 5.64
C ALA A 236 -16.03 4.23 4.67
N ALA A 237 -14.73 4.48 4.93
CA ALA A 237 -13.65 3.93 4.13
C ALA A 237 -13.58 2.40 4.21
N GLN A 238 -13.75 1.80 5.40
CA GLN A 238 -13.81 0.34 5.57
C GLN A 238 -14.97 -0.27 4.77
N SER A 239 -16.17 0.34 4.83
CA SER A 239 -17.33 -0.09 4.05
C SER A 239 -17.06 -0.04 2.54
N ARG A 240 -16.40 1.01 2.07
CA ARG A 240 -16.02 1.16 0.67
C ARG A 240 -14.97 0.13 0.23
N MET A 241 -13.98 -0.17 1.06
CA MET A 241 -12.99 -1.21 0.79
C MET A 241 -13.65 -2.57 0.57
N LEU A 242 -14.62 -2.93 1.41
CA LEU A 242 -15.38 -4.17 1.29
C LEU A 242 -16.24 -4.21 0.02
N GLN A 243 -16.71 -3.07 -0.49
CA GLN A 243 -17.46 -2.99 -1.75
C GLN A 243 -16.53 -3.06 -2.98
N LEU A 244 -15.32 -2.53 -2.90
CA LEU A 244 -14.34 -2.52 -3.99
C LEU A 244 -13.67 -3.88 -4.17
N ALA A 245 -13.40 -4.58 -3.08
CA ALA A 245 -12.74 -5.89 -3.13
C ALA A 245 -13.62 -6.95 -3.75
N ALA A 246 -13.02 -7.89 -4.49
CA ALA A 246 -13.75 -9.01 -5.08
C ALA A 246 -14.39 -9.94 -4.04
N SER A 247 -13.88 -9.93 -2.82
CA SER A 247 -14.50 -10.55 -1.63
C SER A 247 -13.94 -9.88 -0.36
N PRO A 248 -14.67 -9.95 0.78
CA PRO A 248 -14.18 -9.41 2.05
C PRO A 248 -12.81 -9.95 2.47
N ALA A 249 -12.49 -11.20 2.14
CA ALA A 249 -11.20 -11.82 2.41
C ALA A 249 -10.03 -11.17 1.66
N LEU A 250 -10.30 -10.40 0.60
CA LEU A 250 -9.31 -9.67 -0.20
C LEU A 250 -9.17 -8.19 0.21
N VAL A 251 -9.77 -7.79 1.31
CA VAL A 251 -9.40 -6.54 2.01
C VAL A 251 -8.36 -6.90 3.05
N VAL A 252 -7.15 -6.38 2.90
CA VAL A 252 -5.98 -6.78 3.68
C VAL A 252 -5.56 -5.63 4.58
N PRO A 253 -5.59 -5.82 5.91
CA PRO A 253 -5.23 -4.80 6.90
C PRO A 253 -3.71 -4.56 6.96
N GLY A 254 -3.30 -3.41 7.52
CA GLY A 254 -1.91 -2.95 7.53
C GLY A 254 -0.97 -3.77 8.41
N HIS A 255 -1.42 -4.18 9.61
CA HIS A 255 -0.52 -4.70 10.65
C HIS A 255 -0.93 -6.06 11.24
N ASP A 256 -1.92 -6.75 10.66
CA ASP A 256 -2.41 -8.01 11.21
C ASP A 256 -1.48 -9.19 10.86
N PRO A 257 -0.88 -9.88 11.86
CA PRO A 257 -0.07 -11.07 11.60
C PRO A 257 -0.87 -12.22 10.97
N ALA A 258 -2.20 -12.22 11.12
CA ALA A 258 -3.07 -13.20 10.49
C ALA A 258 -3.01 -13.19 8.96
N VAL A 259 -2.52 -12.13 8.33
CA VAL A 259 -2.26 -12.08 6.87
C VAL A 259 -1.37 -13.26 6.45
N PHE A 260 -0.32 -13.53 7.20
CA PHE A 260 0.65 -14.59 6.90
C PHE A 260 0.14 -16.00 7.20
N VAL A 261 -0.98 -16.11 7.92
CA VAL A 261 -1.71 -17.36 8.16
C VAL A 261 -2.81 -17.58 7.13
N ARG A 262 -3.53 -16.51 6.79
CA ARG A 262 -4.65 -16.57 5.82
C ARG A 262 -4.18 -16.75 4.37
N PHE A 263 -2.99 -16.26 4.05
CA PHE A 263 -2.40 -16.28 2.71
C PHE A 263 -1.00 -16.91 2.70
N PRO A 264 -0.89 -18.20 2.95
CA PRO A 264 0.43 -18.84 3.00
C PRO A 264 1.14 -18.77 1.65
N ALA A 265 2.46 -18.56 1.69
CA ALA A 265 3.34 -18.63 0.52
C ALA A 265 4.57 -19.48 0.84
N PRO A 266 5.30 -19.98 -0.16
CA PRO A 266 6.54 -20.68 0.08
C PRO A 266 7.62 -19.69 0.55
N GLY A 267 7.83 -19.58 1.86
CA GLY A 267 8.86 -18.74 2.47
C GLY A 267 8.40 -18.10 3.76
N ASN A 268 9.31 -17.99 4.73
CA ASN A 268 9.03 -17.32 6.00
C ASN A 268 8.88 -15.81 5.77
N GLY A 269 7.84 -15.21 6.34
CA GLY A 269 7.59 -13.78 6.25
C GLY A 269 7.04 -13.29 4.91
N VAL A 270 6.59 -14.19 4.03
CA VAL A 270 5.92 -13.84 2.77
C VAL A 270 4.52 -14.44 2.73
N ALA A 271 3.54 -13.67 2.28
CA ALA A 271 2.20 -14.15 1.97
C ALA A 271 1.84 -13.80 0.53
N ARG A 272 1.15 -14.69 -0.19
CA ARG A 272 0.64 -14.44 -1.54
C ARG A 272 -0.87 -14.30 -1.53
N ILE A 273 -1.36 -13.09 -1.78
CA ILE A 273 -2.75 -12.69 -1.54
C ILE A 273 -3.67 -13.00 -2.73
N ASP A 274 -3.15 -12.98 -3.95
CA ASP A 274 -3.91 -13.21 -5.19
C ASP A 274 -4.16 -14.70 -5.53
N ARG A 275 -3.97 -15.61 -4.57
CA ARG A 275 -4.20 -17.06 -4.74
C ARG A 275 -5.38 -17.59 -3.94
#